data_9d872fe338d60d49f4bba091cec10932
#
_entry.id   9d872fe338d60d49f4bba091cec10932
#
_cell.length_a   1.000
_cell.length_b   1.000
_cell.length_c   1.000
_cell.angle_alpha   90.00
_cell.angle_beta   90.00
_cell.angle_gamma   90.00
#
_symmetry.space_group_name_H-M   'P 1'
#
loop_
_entity.id
_entity.type
_entity.pdbx_description
1 polymer ?
#
loop_
_entity_poly.entity_id
_entity_poly.type
_entity_poly.pdbx_seq_one_letter_code
_entity_poly.pdbx_strand_id
1 'polypeptide(L)'
;MALDERLQTIRHSCSHVMAEAIKHLYPGTKIAIGPAIDTGFYYDFDFPKDVKFSESDFPAVEKEMRKILSGNHEFVRKEISKDEALSLFKDEPYKIDLIQSLPADEAISTYEQDDFRDLCRGPHVSSTKEINAQAFKLMKIAGAYWHGDASQPMLTRVYAACFAKPDDLKNHLKMLEEADKRDHRKLGVKMDLFHIDDEDPGQIFWHPNGWSVYITLQEYMRKKLEADGYMEVNTPAIMPRTLWERSGHWGHYQKNMFITESEKRMFAIKPMNCPGAIEIFKTRTRSYKDLPMRLAEFGHCVRNEPSGTLHGIMRVRGFVQDDAHILCTEEQIESEVAKFCKLLVGVYGDFGFNKNLIVKLSTMPDDHVGDEATWHHAETALGNACKEAGLDYDVQPKEGAFYGPKLEFTLVDALGREWQCGTIQLDYQLPSSERLNAEYIGKDNQKHHPVMLHRAVLGSLERFIGILIENYAGAFPAWLHFEQAAVVPVGPDFYEYAEAVRKALTEKGIRANAYVDESNMKSKIKSISSERKTPYILIVGQKEKDEGAVTVRFRADSGLEQKTFSLKDFVAYVQEKTKTHYNGI
;
A
#
# COMPACT_ATOMS: atom_id res chain seq x y z
N MET A 1 5.57 4.28 25.29
CA MET A 1 6.27 5.59 25.17
C MET A 1 7.70 5.52 25.70
N ALA A 2 7.99 5.27 26.95
CA ALA A 2 9.38 5.31 27.48
C ALA A 2 10.37 4.30 26.86
N LEU A 3 9.93 3.11 26.43
CA LEU A 3 10.78 2.12 25.73
C LEU A 3 11.12 2.55 24.30
N ASP A 4 10.21 3.27 23.65
CA ASP A 4 10.37 3.75 22.27
C ASP A 4 11.35 4.94 22.21
N GLU A 5 11.22 5.90 23.13
CA GLU A 5 12.16 7.04 23.25
C GLU A 5 13.60 6.59 23.52
N ARG A 6 13.78 5.58 24.39
CA ARG A 6 15.11 5.02 24.64
C ARG A 6 15.70 4.33 23.40
N LEU A 7 14.89 3.60 22.66
CA LEU A 7 15.34 2.95 21.43
C LEU A 7 15.72 3.96 20.34
N GLN A 8 14.98 5.06 20.22
CA GLN A 8 15.34 6.17 19.33
C GLN A 8 16.67 6.80 19.72
N THR A 9 16.91 6.99 21.04
CA THR A 9 18.20 7.47 21.55
C THR A 9 19.36 6.52 21.23
N ILE A 10 19.16 5.21 21.37
CA ILE A 10 20.16 4.18 21.01
C ILE A 10 20.45 4.24 19.49
N ARG A 11 19.44 4.33 18.65
CA ARG A 11 19.55 4.44 17.19
C ARG A 11 20.34 5.68 16.79
N HIS A 12 20.00 6.82 17.35
CA HIS A 12 20.69 8.08 17.11
C HIS A 12 22.17 8.00 17.53
N SER A 13 22.45 7.41 18.68
CA SER A 13 23.84 7.23 19.13
C SER A 13 24.62 6.24 18.26
N CYS A 14 23.95 5.18 17.77
CA CYS A 14 24.54 4.23 16.83
C CYS A 14 24.85 4.86 15.47
N SER A 15 24.11 5.90 15.04
CA SER A 15 24.42 6.65 13.82
C SER A 15 25.72 7.43 13.93
N HIS A 16 26.03 7.99 15.09
CA HIS A 16 27.32 8.63 15.37
C HIS A 16 28.48 7.61 15.35
N VAL A 17 28.27 6.43 15.92
CA VAL A 17 29.28 5.33 15.86
C VAL A 17 29.55 4.89 14.43
N MET A 18 28.53 4.87 13.56
CA MET A 18 28.73 4.58 12.14
C MET A 18 29.48 5.72 11.44
N ALA A 19 29.19 6.98 11.76
CA ALA A 19 29.87 8.13 11.17
C ALA A 19 31.36 8.15 11.57
N GLU A 20 31.68 7.88 12.83
CA GLU A 20 33.04 7.69 13.33
C GLU A 20 33.77 6.56 12.59
N ALA A 21 33.16 5.38 12.51
CA ALA A 21 33.74 4.22 11.82
C ALA A 21 34.04 4.50 10.34
N ILE A 22 33.13 5.20 9.64
CA ILE A 22 33.34 5.56 8.24
C ILE A 22 34.47 6.59 8.11
N LYS A 23 34.57 7.59 8.99
CA LYS A 23 35.69 8.55 8.98
C LYS A 23 37.03 7.91 9.26
N HIS A 24 37.10 6.88 10.13
CA HIS A 24 38.32 6.12 10.39
C HIS A 24 38.79 5.34 9.15
N LEU A 25 37.86 4.69 8.45
CA LEU A 25 38.19 3.85 7.29
C LEU A 25 38.37 4.66 6.00
N TYR A 26 37.69 5.79 5.89
CA TYR A 26 37.71 6.65 4.70
C TYR A 26 38.02 8.11 5.08
N PRO A 27 39.28 8.42 5.41
CA PRO A 27 39.72 9.76 5.76
C PRO A 27 39.35 10.79 4.68
N GLY A 28 38.91 11.97 5.09
CA GLY A 28 38.46 13.02 4.17
C GLY A 28 36.97 12.98 3.85
N THR A 29 36.24 11.94 4.23
CA THR A 29 34.78 11.89 4.10
C THR A 29 34.13 13.01 4.91
N LYS A 30 33.20 13.75 4.27
CA LYS A 30 32.38 14.79 4.91
C LYS A 30 31.07 14.20 5.40
N ILE A 31 30.61 14.69 6.54
CA ILE A 31 29.40 14.20 7.20
C ILE A 31 28.29 15.25 7.14
N ALA A 32 27.05 14.82 6.89
CA ALA A 32 25.88 15.69 6.86
C ALA A 32 24.94 15.46 8.07
N ILE A 33 23.95 14.61 7.97
CA ILE A 33 22.97 14.33 9.04
C ILE A 33 22.74 12.85 9.23
N GLY A 34 22.43 12.43 10.48
CA GLY A 34 22.22 11.03 10.85
C GLY A 34 21.06 10.80 11.81
N PRO A 35 19.80 11.01 11.42
CA PRO A 35 18.65 10.84 12.29
C PRO A 35 18.32 9.35 12.53
N ALA A 36 17.68 9.09 13.67
CA ALA A 36 17.00 7.82 13.91
C ALA A 36 15.72 7.71 13.07
N ILE A 37 15.36 6.49 12.70
CA ILE A 37 14.12 6.12 12.01
C ILE A 37 13.48 4.91 12.70
N ASP A 38 12.25 4.53 12.31
CA ASP A 38 11.45 3.50 13.00
C ASP A 38 12.13 2.13 13.18
N THR A 39 13.01 1.74 12.29
CA THR A 39 13.68 0.43 12.35
C THR A 39 15.21 0.52 12.55
N GLY A 40 15.74 1.74 12.64
CA GLY A 40 17.17 1.96 12.75
C GLY A 40 17.55 3.43 12.60
N PHE A 41 18.47 3.71 11.70
CA PHE A 41 18.95 5.05 11.40
C PHE A 41 19.54 5.11 9.99
N TYR A 42 19.84 6.30 9.53
CA TYR A 42 20.75 6.50 8.40
C TYR A 42 21.77 7.60 8.72
N TYR A 43 22.77 7.72 7.88
CA TYR A 43 23.67 8.87 7.88
C TYR A 43 24.08 9.22 6.46
N ASP A 44 24.19 10.52 6.16
CA ASP A 44 24.53 11.03 4.85
C ASP A 44 26.01 11.45 4.79
N PHE A 45 26.73 10.91 3.80
CA PHE A 45 28.17 11.08 3.61
C PHE A 45 28.49 11.67 2.23
N ASP A 46 29.50 12.51 2.16
CA ASP A 46 30.16 12.92 0.93
C ASP A 46 31.57 12.35 0.93
N PHE A 47 31.77 11.27 0.17
CA PHE A 47 33.03 10.59 0.07
C PHE A 47 34.01 11.32 -0.88
N PRO A 48 35.33 11.25 -0.65
CA PRO A 48 36.33 11.70 -1.62
C PRO A 48 36.09 11.05 -2.99
N LYS A 49 36.37 11.79 -4.07
CA LYS A 49 36.09 11.36 -5.46
C LYS A 49 36.78 10.05 -5.89
N ASP A 50 37.88 9.71 -5.25
CA ASP A 50 38.64 8.46 -5.45
C ASP A 50 38.11 7.27 -4.66
N VAL A 51 37.21 7.51 -3.71
CA VAL A 51 36.56 6.46 -2.90
C VAL A 51 35.29 5.97 -3.61
N LYS A 52 35.22 4.66 -3.87
CA LYS A 52 34.02 3.97 -4.37
C LYS A 52 33.39 3.15 -3.26
N PHE A 53 32.66 3.82 -2.37
CA PHE A 53 31.96 3.16 -1.28
C PHE A 53 30.76 2.37 -1.79
N SER A 54 30.62 1.13 -1.34
CA SER A 54 29.57 0.20 -1.77
C SER A 54 29.14 -0.72 -0.63
N GLU A 55 28.10 -1.51 -0.82
CA GLU A 55 27.62 -2.48 0.19
C GLU A 55 28.66 -3.57 0.50
N SER A 56 29.64 -3.80 -0.38
CA SER A 56 30.77 -4.71 -0.10
C SER A 56 31.69 -4.22 1.02
N ASP A 57 31.63 -2.94 1.39
CA ASP A 57 32.41 -2.33 2.46
C ASP A 57 31.75 -2.48 3.84
N PHE A 58 30.47 -2.84 3.89
CA PHE A 58 29.71 -2.97 5.13
C PHE A 58 30.38 -3.87 6.20
N PRO A 59 30.93 -5.05 5.87
CA PRO A 59 31.59 -5.86 6.88
C PRO A 59 32.77 -5.17 7.56
N ALA A 60 33.53 -4.33 6.84
CA ALA A 60 34.66 -3.57 7.38
C ALA A 60 34.13 -2.45 8.31
N VAL A 61 33.10 -1.71 7.88
CA VAL A 61 32.47 -0.65 8.69
C VAL A 61 31.85 -1.24 9.95
N GLU A 62 31.07 -2.33 9.85
CA GLU A 62 30.48 -2.99 11.01
C GLU A 62 31.54 -3.50 12.01
N LYS A 63 32.69 -3.97 11.51
CA LYS A 63 33.80 -4.41 12.35
C LYS A 63 34.39 -3.22 13.13
N GLU A 64 34.61 -2.09 12.47
CA GLU A 64 35.12 -0.88 13.12
C GLU A 64 34.09 -0.32 14.11
N MET A 65 32.77 -0.27 13.75
CA MET A 65 31.71 0.08 14.70
C MET A 65 31.77 -0.79 15.97
N ARG A 66 31.89 -2.11 15.84
CA ARG A 66 31.99 -3.01 17.01
C ARG A 66 33.25 -2.74 17.86
N LYS A 67 34.36 -2.33 17.26
CA LYS A 67 35.56 -1.93 17.94
C LYS A 67 35.33 -0.66 18.76
N ILE A 68 34.72 0.38 18.16
CA ILE A 68 34.35 1.63 18.86
C ILE A 68 33.40 1.33 20.04
N LEU A 69 32.36 0.52 19.84
CA LEU A 69 31.46 0.11 20.89
C LEU A 69 32.15 -0.59 22.07
N SER A 70 33.21 -1.36 21.80
CA SER A 70 33.96 -2.04 22.83
C SER A 70 34.85 -1.11 23.66
N GLY A 71 35.14 0.10 23.15
CA GLY A 71 35.94 1.12 23.85
C GLY A 71 35.26 1.76 25.05
N ASN A 72 33.93 1.63 25.16
CA ASN A 72 33.13 2.20 26.24
C ASN A 72 33.28 3.75 26.37
N HIS A 73 33.23 4.44 25.25
CA HIS A 73 33.38 5.90 25.17
C HIS A 73 32.11 6.61 25.68
N GLU A 74 32.27 7.70 26.42
CA GLU A 74 31.17 8.54 26.89
C GLU A 74 30.71 9.48 25.76
N PHE A 75 29.39 9.73 25.68
CA PHE A 75 28.82 10.79 24.84
C PHE A 75 28.78 12.09 25.64
N VAL A 76 29.66 13.01 25.32
CA VAL A 76 29.80 14.28 26.03
C VAL A 76 29.11 15.40 25.26
N ARG A 77 28.04 15.98 25.83
CA ARG A 77 27.35 17.15 25.26
C ARG A 77 28.08 18.42 25.67
N LYS A 78 28.32 19.31 24.69
CA LYS A 78 28.85 20.65 24.91
C LYS A 78 27.95 21.68 24.23
N GLU A 79 27.67 22.79 24.91
CA GLU A 79 27.08 23.96 24.31
C GLU A 79 28.17 24.93 23.92
N ILE A 80 28.13 25.45 22.71
CA ILE A 80 29.15 26.31 22.12
C ILE A 80 28.49 27.48 21.40
N SER A 81 29.24 28.56 21.24
CA SER A 81 28.80 29.72 20.45
C SER A 81 28.80 29.43 18.95
N LYS A 82 28.07 30.24 18.18
CA LYS A 82 28.02 30.11 16.72
C LYS A 82 29.42 30.26 16.07
N ASP A 83 30.24 31.18 16.58
CA ASP A 83 31.59 31.41 16.08
C ASP A 83 32.52 30.24 16.40
N GLU A 84 32.39 29.64 17.61
CA GLU A 84 33.10 28.42 17.95
C GLU A 84 32.67 27.25 17.07
N ALA A 85 31.35 27.09 16.83
CA ALA A 85 30.83 26.05 15.95
C ALA A 85 31.36 26.19 14.50
N LEU A 86 31.33 27.39 13.93
CA LEU A 86 31.88 27.64 12.60
C LEU A 86 33.39 27.36 12.51
N SER A 87 34.15 27.71 13.56
CA SER A 87 35.58 27.41 13.63
C SER A 87 35.83 25.90 13.76
N LEU A 88 35.04 25.21 14.57
CA LEU A 88 35.16 23.78 14.87
C LEU A 88 34.88 22.91 13.65
N PHE A 89 33.85 23.25 12.88
CA PHE A 89 33.38 22.51 11.71
C PHE A 89 33.83 23.12 10.39
N LYS A 90 34.89 23.95 10.37
CA LYS A 90 35.39 24.67 9.16
C LYS A 90 35.63 23.74 7.97
N ASP A 91 35.99 22.50 8.20
CA ASP A 91 36.28 21.48 7.19
C ASP A 91 35.06 20.60 6.84
N GLU A 92 33.89 20.84 7.44
CA GLU A 92 32.64 20.09 7.23
C GLU A 92 31.58 21.01 6.57
N PRO A 93 31.51 21.09 5.23
CA PRO A 93 30.68 22.06 4.53
C PRO A 93 29.20 21.95 4.86
N TYR A 94 28.68 20.73 5.04
CA TYR A 94 27.27 20.50 5.38
C TYR A 94 26.94 20.93 6.82
N LYS A 95 27.89 20.82 7.75
CA LYS A 95 27.72 21.34 9.12
C LYS A 95 27.78 22.87 9.14
N ILE A 96 28.66 23.47 8.35
CA ILE A 96 28.70 24.94 8.18
C ILE A 96 27.39 25.48 7.67
N ASP A 97 26.81 24.87 6.64
CA ASP A 97 25.53 25.24 6.06
C ASP A 97 24.39 25.16 7.11
N LEU A 98 24.33 24.04 7.86
CA LEU A 98 23.38 23.89 8.96
C LEU A 98 23.54 24.97 10.03
N ILE A 99 24.76 25.25 10.48
CA ILE A 99 25.04 26.28 11.52
C ILE A 99 24.62 27.67 11.01
N GLN A 100 24.88 27.99 9.76
CA GLN A 100 24.51 29.26 9.16
C GLN A 100 22.99 29.47 9.08
N SER A 101 22.26 28.38 8.82
CA SER A 101 20.79 28.41 8.74
C SER A 101 20.07 28.54 10.10
N LEU A 102 20.78 28.30 11.21
CA LEU A 102 20.18 28.43 12.56
C LEU A 102 19.96 29.91 12.94
N PRO A 103 18.85 30.24 13.63
CA PRO A 103 18.63 31.56 14.23
C PRO A 103 19.82 32.00 15.09
N ALA A 104 20.00 33.31 15.20
CA ALA A 104 21.17 33.89 15.90
C ALA A 104 21.19 33.61 17.40
N ASP A 105 20.02 33.40 17.99
CA ASP A 105 19.76 33.16 19.42
C ASP A 105 19.60 31.67 19.77
N GLU A 106 19.72 30.77 18.80
CA GLU A 106 19.60 29.33 19.04
C GLU A 106 20.89 28.77 19.66
N ALA A 107 20.73 28.04 20.77
CA ALA A 107 21.83 27.34 21.44
C ALA A 107 22.37 26.21 20.54
N ILE A 108 23.65 26.25 20.22
CA ILE A 108 24.31 25.22 19.40
C ILE A 108 24.95 24.21 20.32
N SER A 109 24.66 22.94 20.10
CA SER A 109 25.28 21.84 20.86
C SER A 109 26.02 20.89 19.96
N THR A 110 27.09 20.31 20.51
CA THR A 110 27.87 19.22 19.92
C THR A 110 27.88 18.03 20.85
N TYR A 111 28.07 16.86 20.26
CA TYR A 111 28.35 15.64 21.01
C TYR A 111 29.69 15.09 20.58
N GLU A 112 30.48 14.68 21.57
CA GLU A 112 31.80 14.09 21.40
C GLU A 112 31.80 12.68 21.96
N GLN A 113 32.44 11.77 21.24
CA GLN A 113 32.71 10.41 21.66
C GLN A 113 34.08 9.99 21.06
N ASP A 114 34.97 9.45 21.89
CA ASP A 114 36.34 9.17 21.50
C ASP A 114 37.00 10.35 20.76
N ASP A 115 37.43 10.17 19.50
CA ASP A 115 37.98 11.22 18.64
C ASP A 115 36.98 11.81 17.66
N PHE A 116 35.70 11.35 17.72
CA PHE A 116 34.61 11.83 16.87
C PHE A 116 33.80 12.94 17.52
N ARG A 117 33.46 13.94 16.73
CA ARG A 117 32.58 15.05 17.12
C ARG A 117 31.56 15.36 16.07
N ASP A 118 30.33 15.62 16.50
CA ASP A 118 29.24 15.99 15.61
C ASP A 118 28.42 17.18 16.12
N LEU A 119 27.84 17.95 15.20
CA LEU A 119 26.83 18.95 15.46
C LEU A 119 25.49 18.23 15.69
N CYS A 120 24.97 18.26 16.93
CA CYS A 120 23.82 17.48 17.26
C CYS A 120 23.06 18.04 18.48
N ARG A 121 21.72 17.98 18.43
CA ARG A 121 20.84 18.36 19.55
C ARG A 121 20.69 17.25 20.59
N GLY A 122 20.96 16.02 20.23
CA GLY A 122 20.70 14.84 21.05
C GLY A 122 19.21 14.46 21.06
N PRO A 123 18.76 13.64 22.03
CA PRO A 123 19.59 13.01 23.08
C PRO A 123 20.45 11.86 22.58
N HIS A 124 21.47 11.53 23.34
CA HIS A 124 22.32 10.35 23.17
C HIS A 124 22.33 9.50 24.43
N VAL A 125 22.76 8.25 24.29
CA VAL A 125 23.08 7.37 25.44
C VAL A 125 24.27 7.95 26.22
N SER A 126 24.46 7.56 27.47
CA SER A 126 25.59 8.07 28.26
C SER A 126 26.93 7.50 27.78
N SER A 127 26.93 6.29 27.22
CA SER A 127 28.13 5.62 26.77
C SER A 127 27.84 4.63 25.64
N THR A 128 28.82 4.39 24.76
CA THR A 128 28.76 3.41 23.67
C THR A 128 28.43 2.00 24.17
N LYS A 129 28.70 1.68 25.45
CA LYS A 129 28.35 0.41 26.10
C LYS A 129 26.85 0.11 26.13
N GLU A 130 26.00 1.13 26.08
CA GLU A 130 24.54 0.95 26.05
C GLU A 130 24.02 0.46 24.69
N ILE A 131 24.85 0.54 23.66
CA ILE A 131 24.53 0.05 22.31
C ILE A 131 25.01 -1.39 22.18
N ASN A 132 24.10 -2.31 21.90
CA ASN A 132 24.46 -3.72 21.77
C ASN A 132 25.17 -3.97 20.42
N ALA A 133 26.43 -4.36 20.47
CA ALA A 133 27.28 -4.62 19.30
C ALA A 133 26.79 -5.75 18.36
N GLN A 134 25.80 -6.55 18.81
CA GLN A 134 25.17 -7.61 18.01
C GLN A 134 23.76 -7.25 17.53
N ALA A 135 23.25 -6.05 17.90
CA ALA A 135 21.88 -5.64 17.63
C ALA A 135 21.76 -4.57 16.52
N PHE A 136 22.78 -4.38 15.71
CA PHE A 136 22.73 -3.52 14.53
C PHE A 136 23.28 -4.23 13.27
N LYS A 137 22.87 -3.73 12.10
CA LYS A 137 23.36 -4.19 10.79
C LYS A 137 23.24 -3.08 9.75
N LEU A 138 24.27 -2.88 8.93
CA LEU A 138 24.18 -2.02 7.76
C LEU A 138 23.31 -2.68 6.68
N MET A 139 22.41 -1.93 6.05
CA MET A 139 21.35 -2.50 5.25
C MET A 139 21.48 -2.21 3.75
N LYS A 140 21.65 -0.94 3.39
CA LYS A 140 21.69 -0.50 1.98
C LYS A 140 22.29 0.89 1.85
N ILE A 141 22.63 1.24 0.61
CA ILE A 141 23.06 2.57 0.20
C ILE A 141 21.98 3.18 -0.71
N ALA A 142 21.78 4.49 -0.60
CA ALA A 142 20.97 5.27 -1.53
C ALA A 142 21.62 6.63 -1.79
N GLY A 143 21.34 7.24 -2.96
CA GLY A 143 21.65 8.63 -3.21
C GLY A 143 20.63 9.54 -2.51
N ALA A 144 21.09 10.65 -1.93
CA ALA A 144 20.22 11.66 -1.34
C ALA A 144 20.76 13.07 -1.67
N TYR A 145 19.96 13.88 -2.32
CA TYR A 145 20.36 15.28 -2.55
C TYR A 145 20.32 16.07 -1.25
N TRP A 146 21.33 16.92 -1.04
CA TRP A 146 21.35 17.81 0.11
C TRP A 146 20.12 18.71 0.11
N HIS A 147 19.47 18.86 1.26
CA HIS A 147 18.15 19.50 1.44
C HIS A 147 17.02 18.93 0.56
N GLY A 148 17.20 17.77 -0.07
CA GLY A 148 16.22 17.23 -1.01
C GLY A 148 16.14 17.96 -2.36
N ASP A 149 17.07 18.84 -2.65
CA ASP A 149 17.12 19.65 -3.86
C ASP A 149 18.08 19.04 -4.89
N ALA A 150 17.55 18.65 -6.05
CA ALA A 150 18.33 18.03 -7.13
C ALA A 150 19.43 18.93 -7.73
N SER A 151 19.42 20.23 -7.44
CA SER A 151 20.49 21.18 -7.81
C SER A 151 21.68 21.14 -6.84
N GLN A 152 21.52 20.53 -5.68
CA GLN A 152 22.53 20.39 -4.62
C GLN A 152 23.35 19.10 -4.78
N PRO A 153 24.50 18.97 -4.09
CA PRO A 153 25.29 17.75 -4.13
C PRO A 153 24.50 16.51 -3.75
N MET A 154 24.74 15.43 -4.49
CA MET A 154 24.18 14.12 -4.17
C MET A 154 25.09 13.40 -3.18
N LEU A 155 24.60 13.13 -1.99
CA LEU A 155 25.27 12.44 -0.90
C LEU A 155 24.99 10.93 -0.95
N THR A 156 25.87 10.17 -0.34
CA THR A 156 25.68 8.73 -0.12
C THR A 156 25.02 8.52 1.23
N ARG A 157 23.76 8.10 1.20
CA ARG A 157 22.99 7.75 2.40
C ARG A 157 23.19 6.27 2.74
N VAL A 158 23.71 5.98 3.92
CA VAL A 158 23.91 4.62 4.43
C VAL A 158 22.83 4.33 5.47
N TYR A 159 22.01 3.32 5.23
CA TYR A 159 20.97 2.86 6.14
C TYR A 159 21.46 1.72 7.01
N ALA A 160 21.05 1.72 8.28
CA ALA A 160 21.30 0.65 9.23
C ALA A 160 20.05 0.29 10.04
N ALA A 161 19.84 -0.99 10.30
CA ALA A 161 18.88 -1.47 11.29
C ALA A 161 19.54 -1.47 12.68
N CYS A 162 18.82 -1.04 13.72
CA CYS A 162 19.33 -1.04 15.09
C CYS A 162 18.19 -1.29 16.09
N PHE A 163 18.43 -2.24 16.99
CA PHE A 163 17.48 -2.70 18.00
C PHE A 163 18.14 -2.79 19.37
N ALA A 164 17.33 -2.89 20.42
CA ALA A 164 17.84 -3.05 21.79
C ALA A 164 18.45 -4.45 22.01
N LYS A 165 17.92 -5.48 21.33
CA LYS A 165 18.31 -6.87 21.50
C LYS A 165 18.67 -7.53 20.16
N PRO A 166 19.64 -8.47 20.14
CA PRO A 166 20.00 -9.22 18.93
C PRO A 166 18.84 -10.02 18.33
N ASP A 167 17.96 -10.58 19.15
CA ASP A 167 16.81 -11.35 18.69
C ASP A 167 15.80 -10.48 17.92
N ASP A 168 15.61 -9.21 18.33
CA ASP A 168 14.76 -8.27 17.62
C ASP A 168 15.32 -7.94 16.24
N LEU A 169 16.64 -7.72 16.14
CA LEU A 169 17.31 -7.55 14.85
C LEU A 169 17.16 -8.81 13.98
N LYS A 170 17.38 -9.99 14.54
CA LYS A 170 17.23 -11.26 13.81
C LYS A 170 15.82 -11.45 13.27
N ASN A 171 14.80 -11.15 14.09
CA ASN A 171 13.40 -11.21 13.67
C ASN A 171 13.11 -10.20 12.57
N HIS A 172 13.61 -8.97 12.68
CA HIS A 172 13.47 -7.94 11.66
C HIS A 172 14.11 -8.35 10.33
N LEU A 173 15.34 -8.87 10.36
CA LEU A 173 16.03 -9.34 9.15
C LEU A 173 15.28 -10.52 8.49
N LYS A 174 14.75 -11.45 9.28
CA LYS A 174 13.91 -12.53 8.78
C LYS A 174 12.62 -12.00 8.15
N MET A 175 11.98 -11.01 8.77
CA MET A 175 10.80 -10.37 8.23
C MET A 175 11.10 -9.69 6.87
N LEU A 176 12.24 -8.99 6.75
CA LEU A 176 12.67 -8.37 5.49
C LEU A 176 12.93 -9.42 4.39
N GLU A 177 13.59 -10.53 4.74
CA GLU A 177 13.81 -11.64 3.80
C GLU A 177 12.47 -12.24 3.33
N GLU A 178 11.52 -12.44 4.22
CA GLU A 178 10.19 -12.92 3.87
C GLU A 178 9.42 -11.89 3.03
N ALA A 179 9.55 -10.59 3.34
CA ALA A 179 8.96 -9.53 2.53
C ALA A 179 9.52 -9.50 1.10
N ASP A 180 10.83 -9.68 0.95
CA ASP A 180 11.49 -9.74 -0.37
C ASP A 180 11.02 -10.94 -1.21
N LYS A 181 10.82 -12.11 -0.57
CA LYS A 181 10.26 -13.30 -1.24
C LYS A 181 8.82 -13.13 -1.69
N ARG A 182 8.06 -12.24 -1.02
CA ARG A 182 6.65 -11.96 -1.28
C ARG A 182 6.44 -10.74 -2.18
N ASP A 183 7.49 -10.01 -2.51
CA ASP A 183 7.43 -8.78 -3.29
C ASP A 183 6.58 -8.98 -4.56
N HIS A 184 5.47 -8.22 -4.65
CA HIS A 184 4.52 -8.31 -5.76
C HIS A 184 5.16 -8.04 -7.13
N ARG A 185 6.23 -7.23 -7.19
CA ARG A 185 6.98 -6.95 -8.41
C ARG A 185 7.71 -8.19 -8.93
N LYS A 186 8.32 -8.97 -8.01
CA LYS A 186 9.01 -10.23 -8.34
C LYS A 186 8.02 -11.33 -8.66
N LEU A 187 7.00 -11.50 -7.82
CA LEU A 187 5.99 -12.53 -8.00
C LEU A 187 5.10 -12.25 -9.21
N GLY A 188 4.75 -10.99 -9.47
CA GLY A 188 3.95 -10.57 -10.62
C GLY A 188 4.60 -10.95 -11.95
N VAL A 189 5.89 -10.68 -12.10
CA VAL A 189 6.67 -11.07 -13.28
C VAL A 189 6.81 -12.60 -13.37
N LYS A 190 7.17 -13.26 -12.26
CA LYS A 190 7.35 -14.72 -12.22
C LYS A 190 6.08 -15.49 -12.58
N MET A 191 4.91 -15.00 -12.16
CA MET A 191 3.59 -15.62 -12.41
C MET A 191 2.95 -15.12 -13.70
N ASP A 192 3.63 -14.25 -14.43
CA ASP A 192 3.13 -13.64 -15.67
C ASP A 192 1.79 -12.89 -15.47
N LEU A 193 1.74 -12.05 -14.42
CA LEU A 193 0.55 -11.28 -14.08
C LEU A 193 0.51 -9.91 -14.75
N PHE A 194 1.64 -9.20 -14.76
CA PHE A 194 1.76 -7.85 -15.31
C PHE A 194 3.22 -7.47 -15.51
N HIS A 195 3.42 -6.37 -16.24
CA HIS A 195 4.68 -5.61 -16.24
C HIS A 195 4.42 -4.11 -16.19
N ILE A 196 5.43 -3.36 -15.84
CA ILE A 196 5.48 -1.89 -15.87
C ILE A 196 6.67 -1.51 -16.74
N ASP A 197 6.45 -0.63 -17.72
CA ASP A 197 7.49 -0.13 -18.59
C ASP A 197 8.20 1.07 -17.95
N ASP A 198 9.52 1.14 -18.09
CA ASP A 198 10.33 2.26 -17.59
C ASP A 198 10.02 3.56 -18.35
N GLU A 199 9.55 3.47 -19.60
CA GLU A 199 9.15 4.62 -20.41
C GLU A 199 7.76 5.17 -20.03
N ASP A 200 6.91 4.33 -19.40
CA ASP A 200 5.56 4.73 -18.93
C ASP A 200 5.37 4.42 -17.43
N PRO A 201 6.12 5.09 -16.55
CA PRO A 201 6.14 4.78 -15.14
C PRO A 201 4.78 5.05 -14.47
N GLY A 202 4.31 4.07 -13.71
CA GLY A 202 3.04 4.15 -12.98
C GLY A 202 1.82 3.75 -13.81
N GLN A 203 2.02 3.17 -15.00
CA GLN A 203 1.00 2.48 -15.78
C GLN A 203 1.27 0.97 -15.78
N ILE A 204 0.22 0.16 -15.79
CA ILE A 204 0.34 -1.28 -15.66
C ILE A 204 -0.15 -1.95 -16.93
N PHE A 205 0.67 -2.82 -17.50
CA PHE A 205 0.28 -3.73 -18.57
C PHE A 205 -0.12 -5.07 -17.95
N TRP A 206 -1.41 -5.32 -17.88
CA TRP A 206 -1.95 -6.57 -17.34
C TRP A 206 -1.83 -7.70 -18.36
N HIS A 207 -1.17 -8.80 -17.98
CA HIS A 207 -1.11 -10.03 -18.78
C HIS A 207 -2.38 -10.88 -18.56
N PRO A 208 -2.64 -11.89 -19.42
CA PRO A 208 -3.85 -12.70 -19.29
C PRO A 208 -4.08 -13.30 -17.90
N ASN A 209 -3.02 -13.75 -17.23
CA ASN A 209 -3.11 -14.30 -15.87
C ASN A 209 -3.54 -13.22 -14.85
N GLY A 210 -2.87 -12.08 -14.87
CA GLY A 210 -3.20 -10.97 -13.96
C GLY A 210 -4.57 -10.37 -14.25
N TRP A 211 -4.90 -10.23 -15.55
CA TRP A 211 -6.22 -9.76 -15.96
C TRP A 211 -7.34 -10.70 -15.49
N SER A 212 -7.11 -12.01 -15.50
CA SER A 212 -8.06 -12.99 -14.95
C SER A 212 -8.31 -12.78 -13.45
N VAL A 213 -7.27 -12.52 -12.65
CA VAL A 213 -7.41 -12.17 -11.23
C VAL A 213 -8.19 -10.86 -11.07
N TYR A 214 -7.84 -9.85 -11.87
CA TYR A 214 -8.45 -8.52 -11.87
C TYR A 214 -9.97 -8.59 -12.11
N ILE A 215 -10.39 -9.24 -13.19
CA ILE A 215 -11.81 -9.40 -13.54
C ILE A 215 -12.55 -10.23 -12.48
N THR A 216 -11.92 -11.30 -11.95
CA THR A 216 -12.53 -12.12 -10.88
C THR A 216 -12.78 -11.28 -9.63
N LEU A 217 -11.85 -10.41 -9.24
CA LEU A 217 -12.00 -9.50 -8.12
C LEU A 217 -13.10 -8.46 -8.38
N GLN A 218 -13.12 -7.89 -9.58
CA GLN A 218 -14.12 -6.90 -9.97
C GLN A 218 -15.54 -7.50 -10.00
N GLU A 219 -15.70 -8.72 -10.55
CA GLU A 219 -16.99 -9.42 -10.55
C GLU A 219 -17.45 -9.82 -9.14
N TYR A 220 -16.53 -10.20 -8.28
CA TYR A 220 -16.82 -10.44 -6.86
C TYR A 220 -17.39 -9.19 -6.20
N MET A 221 -16.72 -8.05 -6.35
CA MET A 221 -17.20 -6.78 -5.78
C MET A 221 -18.53 -6.35 -6.39
N ARG A 222 -18.71 -6.48 -7.70
CA ARG A 222 -19.96 -6.15 -8.38
C ARG A 222 -21.16 -6.89 -7.77
N LYS A 223 -21.02 -8.19 -7.53
CA LYS A 223 -22.07 -9.00 -6.88
C LYS A 223 -22.36 -8.57 -5.45
N LYS A 224 -21.33 -8.21 -4.66
CA LYS A 224 -21.49 -7.69 -3.29
C LYS A 224 -22.23 -6.35 -3.29
N LEU A 225 -21.86 -5.45 -4.20
CA LEU A 225 -22.48 -4.13 -4.31
C LEU A 225 -23.92 -4.20 -4.80
N GLU A 226 -24.21 -5.02 -5.80
CA GLU A 226 -25.57 -5.25 -6.30
C GLU A 226 -26.48 -5.80 -5.20
N ALA A 227 -26.01 -6.81 -4.45
CA ALA A 227 -26.75 -7.38 -3.32
C ALA A 227 -27.02 -6.35 -2.21
N ASP A 228 -26.17 -5.34 -2.06
CA ASP A 228 -26.32 -4.26 -1.09
C ASP A 228 -27.10 -3.04 -1.63
N GLY A 229 -27.62 -3.14 -2.86
CA GLY A 229 -28.50 -2.15 -3.49
C GLY A 229 -27.76 -0.98 -4.15
N TYR A 230 -26.51 -1.15 -4.56
CA TYR A 230 -25.80 -0.17 -5.39
C TYR A 230 -26.17 -0.33 -6.86
N MET A 231 -26.24 0.81 -7.55
CA MET A 231 -26.42 0.90 -9.00
C MET A 231 -25.06 1.20 -9.65
N GLU A 232 -24.59 0.32 -10.53
CA GLU A 232 -23.33 0.55 -11.24
C GLU A 232 -23.53 1.62 -12.33
N VAL A 233 -22.62 2.58 -12.39
CA VAL A 233 -22.58 3.66 -13.37
C VAL A 233 -21.18 3.76 -13.97
N ASN A 234 -21.06 4.53 -15.07
CA ASN A 234 -19.78 4.85 -15.68
C ASN A 234 -19.77 6.31 -16.13
N THR A 235 -18.81 7.09 -15.66
CA THR A 235 -18.67 8.52 -15.98
C THR A 235 -17.54 8.76 -16.98
N PRO A 236 -17.57 9.84 -17.76
CA PRO A 236 -16.54 10.12 -18.76
C PRO A 236 -15.12 10.21 -18.15
N ALA A 237 -14.14 9.66 -18.85
CA ALA A 237 -12.74 9.73 -18.43
C ALA A 237 -12.15 11.14 -18.55
N ILE A 238 -12.60 11.93 -19.51
CA ILE A 238 -12.13 13.30 -19.77
C ILE A 238 -13.30 14.24 -19.52
N MET A 239 -13.09 15.22 -18.63
CA MET A 239 -14.13 16.18 -18.26
C MET A 239 -13.62 17.63 -18.40
N PRO A 240 -14.52 18.60 -18.69
CA PRO A 240 -14.11 20.00 -18.92
C PRO A 240 -13.64 20.65 -17.61
N ARG A 241 -12.68 21.56 -17.74
CA ARG A 241 -12.12 22.37 -16.64
C ARG A 241 -13.23 23.01 -15.78
N THR A 242 -14.29 23.52 -16.40
CA THR A 242 -15.40 24.19 -15.69
C THR A 242 -16.08 23.30 -14.65
N LEU A 243 -16.14 21.98 -14.86
CA LEU A 243 -16.65 21.03 -13.87
C LEU A 243 -15.70 20.93 -12.66
N TRP A 244 -14.41 20.88 -12.93
CA TRP A 244 -13.36 20.80 -11.90
C TRP A 244 -13.24 22.11 -11.10
N GLU A 245 -13.47 23.25 -11.72
CA GLU A 245 -13.56 24.56 -11.03
C GLU A 245 -14.76 24.62 -10.11
N ARG A 246 -15.95 24.26 -10.60
CA ARG A 246 -17.19 24.26 -9.80
C ARG A 246 -17.09 23.30 -8.61
N SER A 247 -16.52 22.14 -8.79
CA SER A 247 -16.33 21.16 -7.73
C SER A 247 -15.20 21.52 -6.74
N GLY A 248 -14.39 22.56 -7.04
CA GLY A 248 -13.26 22.98 -6.20
C GLY A 248 -11.97 22.22 -6.44
N HIS A 249 -12.00 21.10 -7.16
CA HIS A 249 -10.80 20.29 -7.40
C HIS A 249 -9.72 21.04 -8.18
N TRP A 250 -10.08 21.94 -9.07
CA TRP A 250 -9.10 22.71 -9.84
C TRP A 250 -8.20 23.57 -8.95
N GLY A 251 -8.71 24.16 -7.87
CA GLY A 251 -7.93 24.96 -6.93
C GLY A 251 -7.02 24.16 -6.02
N HIS A 252 -7.52 23.04 -5.49
CA HIS A 252 -6.82 22.28 -4.45
C HIS A 252 -6.03 21.06 -4.99
N TYR A 253 -6.33 20.59 -6.21
CA TYR A 253 -5.80 19.33 -6.71
C TYR A 253 -5.14 19.41 -8.10
N GLN A 254 -5.03 20.60 -8.70
CA GLN A 254 -4.54 20.80 -10.07
C GLN A 254 -3.16 20.18 -10.32
N LYS A 255 -2.24 20.25 -9.35
CA LYS A 255 -0.88 19.69 -9.47
C LYS A 255 -0.88 18.17 -9.71
N ASN A 256 -1.94 17.51 -9.29
CA ASN A 256 -2.11 16.06 -9.42
C ASN A 256 -2.97 15.65 -10.63
N MET A 257 -3.34 16.60 -11.51
CA MET A 257 -4.16 16.33 -12.69
C MET A 257 -3.32 16.26 -13.96
N PHE A 258 -3.67 15.33 -14.85
CA PHE A 258 -3.27 15.40 -16.25
C PHE A 258 -4.23 16.30 -17.01
N ILE A 259 -3.72 17.41 -17.52
CA ILE A 259 -4.50 18.45 -18.21
C ILE A 259 -4.23 18.33 -19.70
N THR A 260 -5.28 18.46 -20.52
CA THR A 260 -5.19 18.45 -21.97
C THR A 260 -6.03 19.58 -22.57
N GLU A 261 -5.73 19.94 -23.80
CA GLU A 261 -6.49 20.94 -24.57
C GLU A 261 -7.02 20.33 -25.86
N SER A 262 -8.28 20.61 -26.18
CA SER A 262 -8.89 20.28 -27.46
C SER A 262 -9.86 21.40 -27.86
N GLU A 263 -9.87 21.79 -29.12
CA GLU A 263 -10.74 22.82 -29.68
C GLU A 263 -10.72 24.14 -28.85
N LYS A 264 -9.56 24.55 -28.39
CA LYS A 264 -9.33 25.73 -27.53
C LYS A 264 -10.07 25.67 -26.18
N ARG A 265 -10.36 24.47 -25.70
CA ARG A 265 -10.97 24.21 -24.40
C ARG A 265 -10.08 23.33 -23.57
N MET A 266 -9.99 23.65 -22.28
CA MET A 266 -9.21 22.88 -21.30
C MET A 266 -10.06 21.73 -20.73
N PHE A 267 -9.45 20.56 -20.62
CA PHE A 267 -10.01 19.37 -20.03
C PHE A 267 -9.01 18.77 -19.05
N ALA A 268 -9.46 17.92 -18.17
CA ALA A 268 -8.59 17.04 -17.38
C ALA A 268 -9.04 15.59 -17.49
N ILE A 269 -8.09 14.67 -17.46
CA ILE A 269 -8.37 13.27 -17.21
C ILE A 269 -8.81 13.16 -15.75
N LYS A 270 -9.91 12.46 -15.47
CA LYS A 270 -10.51 12.45 -14.14
C LYS A 270 -9.55 11.86 -13.09
N PRO A 271 -9.18 12.62 -12.04
CA PRO A 271 -8.45 12.09 -10.89
C PRO A 271 -9.36 11.45 -9.85
N MET A 272 -10.67 11.71 -9.93
CA MET A 272 -11.75 11.28 -9.02
C MET A 272 -13.08 11.15 -9.78
N ASN A 273 -14.02 10.38 -9.22
CA ASN A 273 -15.33 10.12 -9.85
C ASN A 273 -16.45 11.00 -9.31
N CYS A 274 -16.25 11.66 -8.17
CA CYS A 274 -17.31 12.39 -7.42
C CYS A 274 -18.13 13.37 -8.25
N PRO A 275 -17.54 14.28 -9.05
CA PRO A 275 -18.35 15.24 -9.82
C PRO A 275 -19.24 14.54 -10.86
N GLY A 276 -18.78 13.42 -11.44
CA GLY A 276 -19.55 12.63 -12.37
C GLY A 276 -20.80 12.02 -11.75
N ALA A 277 -20.71 11.49 -10.53
CA ALA A 277 -21.83 10.95 -9.79
C ALA A 277 -22.90 12.03 -9.53
N ILE A 278 -22.48 13.24 -9.16
CA ILE A 278 -23.41 14.38 -8.97
C ILE A 278 -24.06 14.79 -10.29
N GLU A 279 -23.33 14.84 -11.39
CA GLU A 279 -23.94 15.15 -12.69
C GLU A 279 -24.98 14.10 -13.10
N ILE A 280 -24.79 12.82 -12.78
CA ILE A 280 -25.83 11.78 -12.97
C ILE A 280 -27.04 12.05 -12.07
N PHE A 281 -26.82 12.38 -10.79
CA PHE A 281 -27.91 12.69 -9.86
C PHE A 281 -28.79 13.83 -10.38
N LYS A 282 -28.22 14.87 -10.95
CA LYS A 282 -28.87 16.10 -11.44
C LYS A 282 -29.65 15.93 -12.75
N THR A 283 -29.55 14.80 -13.43
CA THR A 283 -30.19 14.61 -14.75
C THR A 283 -31.71 14.74 -14.74
N ARG A 284 -32.35 14.62 -13.57
CA ARG A 284 -33.79 14.77 -13.37
C ARG A 284 -34.10 15.24 -11.95
N THR A 285 -35.28 15.78 -11.73
CA THR A 285 -35.75 16.13 -10.39
C THR A 285 -35.81 14.90 -9.51
N ARG A 286 -35.19 14.96 -8.33
CA ARG A 286 -35.19 13.91 -7.32
C ARG A 286 -36.10 14.29 -6.17
N SER A 287 -36.64 13.31 -5.46
CA SER A 287 -37.37 13.51 -4.21
C SER A 287 -36.73 12.74 -3.07
N TYR A 288 -37.12 13.05 -1.84
CA TYR A 288 -36.64 12.31 -0.66
C TYR A 288 -36.89 10.79 -0.75
N LYS A 289 -37.85 10.35 -1.59
CA LYS A 289 -38.14 8.91 -1.82
C LYS A 289 -37.10 8.21 -2.68
N ASP A 290 -36.33 8.98 -3.45
CA ASP A 290 -35.25 8.46 -4.28
C ASP A 290 -33.96 8.26 -3.47
N LEU A 291 -33.95 8.72 -2.20
CA LEU A 291 -32.80 8.63 -1.29
C LEU A 291 -32.96 7.52 -0.24
N PRO A 292 -31.90 6.82 0.16
CA PRO A 292 -30.52 7.01 -0.29
C PRO A 292 -30.31 6.46 -1.71
N MET A 293 -29.57 7.22 -2.55
CA MET A 293 -29.16 6.78 -3.89
C MET A 293 -27.69 6.36 -3.84
N ARG A 294 -27.40 5.09 -4.13
CA ARG A 294 -26.06 4.50 -4.08
C ARG A 294 -25.56 4.25 -5.50
N LEU A 295 -24.62 5.09 -5.97
CA LEU A 295 -24.01 5.00 -7.29
C LEU A 295 -22.61 4.43 -7.16
N ALA A 296 -22.35 3.24 -7.70
CA ALA A 296 -21.04 2.59 -7.70
C ALA A 296 -20.38 2.70 -9.08
N GLU A 297 -19.07 2.90 -9.11
CA GLU A 297 -18.31 2.99 -10.35
C GLU A 297 -16.93 2.33 -10.19
N PHE A 298 -16.61 1.37 -11.06
CA PHE A 298 -15.21 0.96 -11.25
C PHE A 298 -14.52 2.01 -12.12
N GLY A 299 -14.32 3.18 -11.52
CA GLY A 299 -13.86 4.37 -12.22
C GLY A 299 -12.35 4.35 -12.43
N HIS A 300 -11.92 4.37 -13.70
CA HIS A 300 -10.51 4.55 -14.03
C HIS A 300 -10.11 6.01 -13.80
N CYS A 301 -9.26 6.22 -12.82
CA CYS A 301 -8.70 7.52 -12.43
C CYS A 301 -7.23 7.61 -12.78
N VAL A 302 -6.76 8.82 -13.11
CA VAL A 302 -5.35 9.07 -13.40
C VAL A 302 -4.86 10.27 -12.59
N ARG A 303 -3.78 10.05 -11.82
CA ARG A 303 -3.16 11.06 -10.96
C ARG A 303 -1.71 11.26 -11.34
N ASN A 304 -1.28 12.51 -11.43
CA ASN A 304 0.11 12.87 -11.73
C ASN A 304 0.99 12.71 -10.48
N GLU A 305 1.17 11.46 -10.06
CA GLU A 305 2.07 11.12 -8.94
C GLU A 305 3.53 11.33 -9.35
N PRO A 306 4.37 11.93 -8.48
CA PRO A 306 5.81 12.06 -8.74
C PRO A 306 6.46 10.68 -8.94
N SER A 307 7.37 10.55 -9.91
CA SER A 307 8.01 9.27 -10.24
C SER A 307 8.71 8.62 -9.05
N GLY A 308 9.35 9.41 -8.18
CA GLY A 308 10.03 8.91 -6.97
C GLY A 308 9.11 8.33 -5.89
N THR A 309 7.78 8.51 -6.01
CA THR A 309 6.80 7.96 -5.07
C THR A 309 6.13 6.68 -5.57
N LEU A 310 6.36 6.31 -6.84
CA LEU A 310 5.76 5.13 -7.45
C LEU A 310 6.34 3.83 -6.85
N HIS A 311 5.48 2.81 -6.69
CA HIS A 311 5.89 1.55 -6.08
C HIS A 311 5.14 0.36 -6.67
N GLY A 312 5.68 -0.25 -7.71
CA GLY A 312 5.06 -1.38 -8.39
C GLY A 312 3.59 -1.09 -8.74
N ILE A 313 2.68 -2.02 -8.44
CA ILE A 313 1.24 -1.81 -8.61
C ILE A 313 0.55 -1.23 -7.36
N MET A 314 1.28 -0.99 -6.28
CA MET A 314 0.71 -0.44 -5.04
C MET A 314 0.60 1.08 -5.03
N ARG A 315 1.42 1.79 -5.80
CA ARG A 315 1.30 3.23 -6.02
C ARG A 315 1.61 3.56 -7.48
N VAL A 316 0.58 3.87 -8.21
CA VAL A 316 0.55 4.03 -9.67
C VAL A 316 -0.05 5.37 -10.06
N ARG A 317 0.04 5.74 -11.33
CA ARG A 317 -0.63 6.92 -11.89
C ARG A 317 -2.03 6.59 -12.42
N GLY A 318 -2.18 5.48 -13.13
CA GLY A 318 -3.47 4.99 -13.64
C GLY A 318 -3.98 3.82 -12.81
N PHE A 319 -5.20 3.93 -12.29
CA PHE A 319 -5.80 2.91 -11.42
C PHE A 319 -7.32 2.93 -11.50
N VAL A 320 -7.94 1.81 -11.13
CA VAL A 320 -9.40 1.70 -11.01
C VAL A 320 -9.77 1.59 -9.53
N GLN A 321 -10.69 2.44 -9.08
CA GLN A 321 -11.27 2.35 -7.74
C GLN A 321 -12.60 1.60 -7.76
N ASP A 322 -12.89 0.82 -6.71
CA ASP A 322 -14.23 0.34 -6.39
C ASP A 322 -15.05 1.45 -5.70
N ASP A 323 -15.11 2.58 -6.35
CA ASP A 323 -15.65 3.82 -5.83
C ASP A 323 -17.18 3.80 -5.79
N ALA A 324 -17.78 4.44 -4.81
CA ALA A 324 -19.18 4.77 -4.87
C ALA A 324 -19.53 6.02 -4.08
N HIS A 325 -20.64 6.61 -4.48
CA HIS A 325 -21.19 7.83 -3.89
C HIS A 325 -22.61 7.57 -3.44
N ILE A 326 -22.88 7.78 -2.15
CA ILE A 326 -24.21 7.64 -1.57
C ILE A 326 -24.74 9.06 -1.35
N LEU A 327 -25.78 9.42 -2.09
CA LEU A 327 -26.50 10.66 -1.83
C LEU A 327 -27.68 10.34 -0.93
N CYS A 328 -27.72 10.95 0.24
CA CYS A 328 -28.70 10.63 1.29
C CYS A 328 -29.19 11.89 2.01
N THR A 329 -30.25 11.75 2.81
CA THR A 329 -30.63 12.79 3.76
C THR A 329 -29.75 12.72 5.01
N GLU A 330 -29.77 13.78 5.82
CA GLU A 330 -28.98 13.83 7.06
C GLU A 330 -29.35 12.70 8.03
N GLU A 331 -30.64 12.37 8.15
CA GLU A 331 -31.14 11.30 9.02
C GLU A 331 -30.70 9.90 8.55
N GLN A 332 -30.25 9.76 7.30
CA GLN A 332 -29.80 8.49 6.74
C GLN A 332 -28.30 8.24 6.92
N ILE A 333 -27.50 9.24 7.34
CA ILE A 333 -26.04 9.15 7.43
C ILE A 333 -25.59 7.96 8.28
N GLU A 334 -26.01 7.91 9.54
CA GLU A 334 -25.53 6.87 10.47
C GLU A 334 -25.87 5.46 9.96
N SER A 335 -27.09 5.26 9.45
CA SER A 335 -27.52 3.96 8.92
C SER A 335 -26.75 3.53 7.67
N GLU A 336 -26.43 4.46 6.75
CA GLU A 336 -25.66 4.17 5.54
C GLU A 336 -24.19 3.89 5.85
N VAL A 337 -23.60 4.64 6.78
CA VAL A 337 -22.21 4.40 7.23
C VAL A 337 -22.10 3.05 7.96
N ALA A 338 -23.02 2.73 8.87
CA ALA A 338 -23.05 1.45 9.56
C ALA A 338 -23.21 0.26 8.58
N LYS A 339 -24.07 0.43 7.56
CA LYS A 339 -24.24 -0.57 6.50
C LYS A 339 -22.96 -0.78 5.68
N PHE A 340 -22.29 0.31 5.31
CA PHE A 340 -21.00 0.24 4.65
C PHE A 340 -19.94 -0.47 5.49
N CYS A 341 -19.83 -0.16 6.78
CA CYS A 341 -18.89 -0.83 7.68
C CYS A 341 -19.12 -2.35 7.72
N LYS A 342 -20.38 -2.80 7.79
CA LYS A 342 -20.74 -4.23 7.75
C LYS A 342 -20.36 -4.89 6.42
N LEU A 343 -20.61 -4.21 5.29
CA LEU A 343 -20.20 -4.68 3.97
C LEU A 343 -18.68 -4.85 3.90
N LEU A 344 -17.92 -3.83 4.32
CA LEU A 344 -16.45 -3.82 4.30
C LEU A 344 -15.86 -4.96 5.15
N VAL A 345 -16.34 -5.12 6.39
CA VAL A 345 -15.89 -6.22 7.28
C VAL A 345 -16.17 -7.59 6.65
N GLY A 346 -17.33 -7.76 6.03
CA GLY A 346 -17.69 -8.99 5.32
C GLY A 346 -16.74 -9.28 4.14
N VAL A 347 -16.46 -8.25 3.33
CA VAL A 347 -15.51 -8.37 2.21
C VAL A 347 -14.12 -8.71 2.71
N TYR A 348 -13.60 -8.00 3.71
CA TYR A 348 -12.27 -8.29 4.26
C TYR A 348 -12.18 -9.68 4.91
N GLY A 349 -13.28 -10.16 5.49
CA GLY A 349 -13.40 -11.54 5.98
C GLY A 349 -13.22 -12.58 4.88
N ASP A 350 -13.83 -12.36 3.70
CA ASP A 350 -13.71 -13.24 2.53
C ASP A 350 -12.26 -13.34 2.01
N PHE A 351 -11.41 -12.33 2.29
CA PHE A 351 -9.98 -12.33 1.98
C PHE A 351 -9.08 -12.70 3.18
N GLY A 352 -9.66 -13.06 4.33
CA GLY A 352 -8.90 -13.47 5.51
C GLY A 352 -8.29 -12.34 6.34
N PHE A 353 -8.72 -11.09 6.14
CA PHE A 353 -8.20 -9.91 6.85
C PHE A 353 -9.01 -9.50 8.09
N ASN A 354 -9.99 -10.28 8.52
CA ASN A 354 -10.93 -9.92 9.58
C ASN A 354 -10.34 -9.84 11.00
N LYS A 355 -9.13 -10.36 11.21
CA LYS A 355 -8.51 -10.41 12.56
C LYS A 355 -7.68 -9.18 12.92
N ASN A 356 -7.27 -8.40 11.94
CA ASN A 356 -6.28 -7.35 12.07
C ASN A 356 -6.71 -6.06 11.34
N LEU A 357 -7.98 -5.69 11.48
CA LEU A 357 -8.51 -4.45 10.92
C LEU A 357 -8.29 -3.30 11.92
N ILE A 358 -7.62 -2.25 11.47
CA ILE A 358 -7.44 -1.01 12.23
C ILE A 358 -8.38 0.04 11.63
N VAL A 359 -9.21 0.67 12.46
CA VAL A 359 -10.13 1.72 12.03
C VAL A 359 -9.71 3.04 12.66
N LYS A 360 -9.66 4.09 11.86
CA LYS A 360 -9.26 5.44 12.30
C LYS A 360 -10.30 6.45 11.88
N LEU A 361 -10.68 7.35 12.80
CA LEU A 361 -11.52 8.51 12.53
C LEU A 361 -10.63 9.75 12.37
N SER A 362 -10.49 10.23 11.14
CA SER A 362 -9.71 11.42 10.81
C SER A 362 -10.60 12.66 10.88
N THR A 363 -10.22 13.59 11.76
CA THR A 363 -11.01 14.77 12.13
C THR A 363 -10.59 16.01 11.36
N MET A 364 -11.27 17.13 11.60
CA MET A 364 -11.12 18.41 10.92
C MET A 364 -9.67 18.87 10.83
N PRO A 365 -9.13 19.13 9.62
CA PRO A 365 -7.80 19.71 9.43
C PRO A 365 -7.80 21.23 9.66
N ASP A 366 -6.60 21.82 9.77
CA ASP A 366 -6.46 23.29 9.94
C ASP A 366 -6.97 24.03 8.67
N ASP A 367 -6.72 23.50 7.48
CA ASP A 367 -7.25 24.03 6.21
C ASP A 367 -8.49 23.23 5.79
N HIS A 368 -9.67 23.77 6.06
CA HIS A 368 -10.96 23.13 5.81
C HIS A 368 -12.00 24.08 5.26
N VAL A 369 -13.06 23.54 4.69
CA VAL A 369 -14.23 24.22 4.19
C VAL A 369 -15.44 23.90 5.09
N GLY A 370 -16.32 24.89 5.31
CA GLY A 370 -17.49 24.75 6.19
C GLY A 370 -17.23 25.21 7.62
N ASP A 371 -18.28 25.24 8.42
CA ASP A 371 -18.21 25.66 9.82
C ASP A 371 -17.89 24.49 10.75
N GLU A 372 -17.28 24.81 11.91
CA GLU A 372 -16.86 23.83 12.92
C GLU A 372 -18.01 22.98 13.46
N ALA A 373 -19.22 23.55 13.59
CA ALA A 373 -20.39 22.84 14.12
C ALA A 373 -20.81 21.71 13.18
N THR A 374 -20.84 21.98 11.88
CA THR A 374 -21.07 20.96 10.83
C THR A 374 -20.02 19.85 10.87
N TRP A 375 -18.73 20.21 11.06
CA TRP A 375 -17.66 19.25 11.19
C TRP A 375 -17.83 18.33 12.39
N HIS A 376 -18.08 18.89 13.59
CA HIS A 376 -18.30 18.10 14.80
C HIS A 376 -19.53 17.20 14.72
N HIS A 377 -20.60 17.66 14.05
CA HIS A 377 -21.76 16.83 13.78
C HIS A 377 -21.40 15.63 12.89
N ALA A 378 -20.69 15.87 11.80
CA ALA A 378 -20.22 14.84 10.88
C ALA A 378 -19.28 13.82 11.55
N GLU A 379 -18.32 14.28 12.35
CA GLU A 379 -17.40 13.42 13.12
C GLU A 379 -18.17 12.52 14.11
N THR A 380 -19.15 13.10 14.80
CA THR A 380 -20.03 12.38 15.74
C THR A 380 -20.84 11.30 15.03
N ALA A 381 -21.45 11.64 13.89
CA ALA A 381 -22.22 10.68 13.09
C ALA A 381 -21.37 9.50 12.60
N LEU A 382 -20.16 9.76 12.08
CA LEU A 382 -19.23 8.71 11.67
C LEU A 382 -18.82 7.82 12.84
N GLY A 383 -18.49 8.41 14.00
CA GLY A 383 -18.13 7.67 15.20
C GLY A 383 -19.26 6.79 15.75
N ASN A 384 -20.49 7.30 15.77
CA ASN A 384 -21.69 6.55 16.21
C ASN A 384 -21.95 5.36 15.26
N ALA A 385 -21.92 5.58 13.96
CA ALA A 385 -22.14 4.55 12.96
C ALA A 385 -21.07 3.43 13.02
N CYS A 386 -19.81 3.80 13.28
CA CYS A 386 -18.74 2.84 13.47
C CYS A 386 -19.01 1.93 14.68
N LYS A 387 -19.41 2.50 15.82
CA LYS A 387 -19.78 1.77 17.04
C LYS A 387 -21.02 0.89 16.83
N GLU A 388 -22.04 1.39 16.11
CA GLU A 388 -23.23 0.60 15.73
C GLU A 388 -22.85 -0.63 14.91
N ALA A 389 -21.83 -0.50 14.05
CA ALA A 389 -21.29 -1.62 13.29
C ALA A 389 -20.44 -2.59 14.13
N GLY A 390 -20.22 -2.30 15.42
CA GLY A 390 -19.42 -3.13 16.32
C GLY A 390 -17.92 -2.96 16.14
N LEU A 391 -17.48 -1.82 15.63
CA LEU A 391 -16.07 -1.50 15.39
C LEU A 391 -15.57 -0.44 16.37
N ASP A 392 -14.42 -0.69 16.96
CA ASP A 392 -13.65 0.33 17.69
C ASP A 392 -12.80 1.13 16.70
N TYR A 393 -12.50 2.40 17.05
CA TYR A 393 -11.66 3.26 16.23
C TYR A 393 -10.75 4.14 17.06
N ASP A 394 -9.59 4.48 16.50
CA ASP A 394 -8.68 5.49 17.02
C ASP A 394 -8.95 6.84 16.33
N VAL A 395 -8.83 7.94 17.08
CA VAL A 395 -8.98 9.29 16.51
C VAL A 395 -7.63 9.76 15.97
N GLN A 396 -7.63 10.22 14.72
CA GLN A 396 -6.50 10.91 14.08
C GLN A 396 -6.83 12.40 13.93
N PRO A 397 -6.35 13.25 14.84
CA PRO A 397 -6.61 14.69 14.79
C PRO A 397 -6.02 15.31 13.51
N LYS A 398 -6.80 16.18 12.85
CA LYS A 398 -6.40 17.00 11.70
C LYS A 398 -6.05 16.24 10.41
N GLU A 399 -6.43 14.98 10.29
CA GLU A 399 -6.15 14.15 9.12
C GLU A 399 -7.36 13.98 8.17
N GLY A 400 -8.47 14.69 8.43
CA GLY A 400 -9.65 14.72 7.57
C GLY A 400 -9.35 15.28 6.18
N ALA A 401 -10.26 15.06 5.23
CA ALA A 401 -10.20 15.76 3.94
C ALA A 401 -10.60 17.23 4.14
N PHE A 402 -10.20 18.12 3.24
CA PHE A 402 -10.54 19.55 3.37
C PHE A 402 -12.07 19.82 3.37
N TYR A 403 -12.87 18.89 2.86
CA TYR A 403 -14.33 18.99 2.73
C TYR A 403 -15.12 18.17 3.76
N GLY A 404 -14.49 17.29 4.52
CA GLY A 404 -15.18 16.50 5.54
C GLY A 404 -14.35 15.43 6.24
N PRO A 405 -14.83 14.92 7.39
CA PRO A 405 -14.19 13.86 8.14
C PRO A 405 -14.30 12.51 7.43
N LYS A 406 -13.46 11.56 7.81
CA LYS A 406 -13.44 10.22 7.21
C LYS A 406 -13.16 9.12 8.23
N LEU A 407 -13.74 7.93 7.98
CA LEU A 407 -13.25 6.68 8.56
C LEU A 407 -12.29 6.02 7.56
N GLU A 408 -11.15 5.60 8.06
CA GLU A 408 -10.11 4.90 7.30
C GLU A 408 -9.95 3.49 7.84
N PHE A 409 -9.91 2.52 6.92
CA PHE A 409 -9.81 1.10 7.24
C PHE A 409 -8.49 0.57 6.73
N THR A 410 -7.64 0.15 7.66
CA THR A 410 -6.27 -0.30 7.41
C THR A 410 -6.19 -1.80 7.63
N LEU A 411 -5.75 -2.52 6.61
CA LEU A 411 -5.46 -3.95 6.68
C LEU A 411 -4.06 -4.17 7.22
N VAL A 412 -3.91 -5.21 8.05
CA VAL A 412 -2.60 -5.69 8.47
C VAL A 412 -2.33 -7.02 7.78
N ASP A 413 -1.27 -7.08 6.99
CA ASP A 413 -0.93 -8.28 6.22
C ASP A 413 -0.23 -9.36 7.06
N ALA A 414 0.10 -10.48 6.43
CA ALA A 414 0.76 -11.62 7.08
C ALA A 414 2.16 -11.31 7.64
N LEU A 415 2.75 -10.16 7.27
CA LEU A 415 4.04 -9.66 7.76
C LEU A 415 3.89 -8.55 8.82
N GLY A 416 2.66 -8.21 9.19
CA GLY A 416 2.37 -7.14 10.13
C GLY A 416 2.47 -5.72 9.52
N ARG A 417 2.48 -5.57 8.19
CA ARG A 417 2.51 -4.26 7.53
C ARG A 417 1.10 -3.71 7.37
N GLU A 418 0.96 -2.42 7.58
CA GLU A 418 -0.31 -1.71 7.50
C GLU A 418 -0.58 -1.19 6.08
N TRP A 419 -1.79 -1.43 5.57
CA TRP A 419 -2.25 -1.01 4.25
C TRP A 419 -3.61 -0.34 4.36
N GLN A 420 -3.66 0.98 4.26
CA GLN A 420 -4.92 1.70 4.16
C GLN A 420 -5.58 1.37 2.81
N CYS A 421 -6.78 0.81 2.86
CA CYS A 421 -7.56 0.42 1.68
C CYS A 421 -8.95 1.04 1.70
N GLY A 422 -9.79 0.65 2.65
CA GLY A 422 -11.15 1.15 2.76
C GLY A 422 -11.22 2.56 3.31
N THR A 423 -12.23 3.30 2.85
CA THR A 423 -12.54 4.64 3.36
C THR A 423 -14.02 4.95 3.19
N ILE A 424 -14.58 5.72 4.11
CA ILE A 424 -15.84 6.43 3.92
C ILE A 424 -15.69 7.86 4.42
N GLN A 425 -16.08 8.83 3.61
CA GLN A 425 -15.91 10.25 3.85
C GLN A 425 -17.26 10.94 3.75
N LEU A 426 -17.57 11.80 4.71
CA LEU A 426 -18.82 12.54 4.75
C LEU A 426 -18.60 13.95 4.19
N ASP A 427 -19.42 14.36 3.22
CA ASP A 427 -19.27 15.60 2.47
C ASP A 427 -20.60 16.34 2.33
N TYR A 428 -20.68 17.52 2.92
CA TYR A 428 -21.78 18.48 2.77
C TYR A 428 -21.50 19.51 1.67
N GLN A 429 -20.24 19.62 1.20
CA GLN A 429 -19.77 20.74 0.40
C GLN A 429 -20.02 20.52 -1.10
N LEU A 430 -19.62 19.36 -1.63
CA LEU A 430 -19.69 19.10 -3.06
C LEU A 430 -21.11 19.14 -3.62
N PRO A 431 -22.17 18.64 -2.93
CA PRO A 431 -23.54 18.76 -3.37
C PRO A 431 -24.15 20.17 -3.21
N SER A 432 -23.55 21.06 -2.44
CA SER A 432 -24.12 22.37 -2.06
C SER A 432 -24.34 23.32 -3.24
N SER A 433 -25.11 24.39 -3.00
CA SER A 433 -25.37 25.46 -3.96
C SER A 433 -24.10 26.21 -4.39
N GLU A 434 -23.11 26.27 -3.51
CA GLU A 434 -21.82 26.94 -3.77
C GLU A 434 -20.92 26.12 -4.71
N ARG A 435 -21.21 24.82 -4.87
CA ARG A 435 -20.42 23.88 -5.68
C ARG A 435 -21.22 23.35 -6.86
N LEU A 436 -21.64 22.10 -6.81
CA LEU A 436 -22.29 21.44 -7.95
C LEU A 436 -23.81 21.57 -7.95
N ASN A 437 -24.41 22.13 -6.89
CA ASN A 437 -25.84 22.40 -6.75
C ASN A 437 -26.71 21.18 -7.05
N ALA A 438 -26.53 20.09 -6.30
CA ALA A 438 -27.41 18.93 -6.34
C ALA A 438 -28.61 19.17 -5.43
N GLU A 439 -29.81 19.02 -5.96
CA GLU A 439 -31.06 19.31 -5.23
C GLU A 439 -32.01 18.11 -5.27
N TYR A 440 -32.77 17.93 -4.18
CA TYR A 440 -33.94 17.04 -4.12
C TYR A 440 -35.13 17.74 -3.45
N ILE A 441 -36.33 17.27 -3.71
CA ILE A 441 -37.56 17.78 -3.05
C ILE A 441 -37.78 16.98 -1.77
N GLY A 442 -37.77 17.69 -0.64
CA GLY A 442 -38.00 17.12 0.68
C GLY A 442 -39.48 16.77 0.96
N LYS A 443 -39.75 16.22 2.15
CA LYS A 443 -41.10 15.91 2.63
C LYS A 443 -41.96 17.18 2.80
N ASP A 444 -41.30 18.31 3.01
CA ASP A 444 -41.88 19.66 3.13
C ASP A 444 -42.17 20.34 1.78
N ASN A 445 -41.97 19.64 0.67
CA ASN A 445 -42.02 20.15 -0.70
C ASN A 445 -41.04 21.31 -1.00
N GLN A 446 -39.99 21.46 -0.19
CA GLN A 446 -38.92 22.42 -0.44
C GLN A 446 -37.70 21.72 -1.06
N LYS A 447 -36.82 22.51 -1.68
CA LYS A 447 -35.55 22.06 -2.21
C LYS A 447 -34.53 21.94 -1.09
N HIS A 448 -33.81 20.82 -1.06
CA HIS A 448 -32.75 20.54 -0.14
C HIS A 448 -31.52 20.01 -0.90
N HIS A 449 -30.31 20.17 -0.33
CA HIS A 449 -29.10 19.53 -0.82
C HIS A 449 -28.92 18.21 -0.10
N PRO A 450 -28.62 17.09 -0.81
CA PRO A 450 -28.29 15.84 -0.16
C PRO A 450 -26.90 15.92 0.51
N VAL A 451 -26.68 15.07 1.49
CA VAL A 451 -25.33 14.76 1.98
C VAL A 451 -24.74 13.70 1.05
N MET A 452 -23.45 13.78 0.80
CA MET A 452 -22.71 12.81 -0.02
C MET A 452 -21.74 12.01 0.83
N LEU A 453 -21.81 10.68 0.76
CA LEU A 453 -20.83 9.80 1.34
C LEU A 453 -19.97 9.23 0.20
N HIS A 454 -18.69 9.54 0.21
CA HIS A 454 -17.70 8.95 -0.69
C HIS A 454 -17.16 7.68 -0.05
N ARG A 455 -17.18 6.56 -0.75
CA ARG A 455 -16.65 5.34 -0.15
C ARG A 455 -15.91 4.44 -1.16
N ALA A 456 -14.89 3.76 -0.67
CA ALA A 456 -14.25 2.64 -1.33
C ALA A 456 -14.05 1.51 -0.32
N VAL A 457 -14.23 0.25 -0.73
CA VAL A 457 -13.98 -0.93 0.10
C VAL A 457 -12.54 -1.42 -0.10
N LEU A 458 -12.16 -1.69 -1.34
CA LEU A 458 -10.82 -2.15 -1.70
C LEU A 458 -9.83 -1.00 -1.90
N GLY A 459 -10.33 0.18 -2.24
CA GLY A 459 -9.55 1.31 -2.72
C GLY A 459 -9.20 1.14 -4.21
N SER A 460 -7.92 1.20 -4.58
CA SER A 460 -7.50 0.84 -5.94
C SER A 460 -7.41 -0.68 -6.09
N LEU A 461 -7.97 -1.23 -7.19
CA LEU A 461 -7.89 -2.66 -7.50
C LEU A 461 -6.44 -3.10 -7.66
N GLU A 462 -5.60 -2.27 -8.28
CA GLU A 462 -4.17 -2.50 -8.47
C GLU A 462 -3.45 -2.68 -7.13
N ARG A 463 -3.66 -1.73 -6.21
CA ARG A 463 -3.06 -1.78 -4.88
C ARG A 463 -3.56 -3.00 -4.09
N PHE A 464 -4.85 -3.29 -4.14
CA PHE A 464 -5.42 -4.41 -3.43
C PHE A 464 -4.91 -5.75 -3.98
N ILE A 465 -4.79 -5.90 -5.31
CA ILE A 465 -4.16 -7.09 -5.93
C ILE A 465 -2.70 -7.20 -5.49
N GLY A 466 -1.95 -6.11 -5.44
CA GLY A 466 -0.58 -6.10 -4.91
C GLY A 466 -0.50 -6.62 -3.48
N ILE A 467 -1.40 -6.16 -2.61
CA ILE A 467 -1.52 -6.65 -1.23
C ILE A 467 -1.85 -8.15 -1.19
N LEU A 468 -2.77 -8.61 -2.03
CA LEU A 468 -3.12 -10.04 -2.11
C LEU A 468 -1.96 -10.90 -2.60
N ILE A 469 -1.20 -10.45 -3.62
CA ILE A 469 0.01 -11.15 -4.09
C ILE A 469 1.00 -11.34 -2.94
N GLU A 470 1.26 -10.30 -2.17
CA GLU A 470 2.21 -10.35 -1.05
C GLU A 470 1.67 -11.12 0.15
N ASN A 471 0.39 -10.92 0.52
CA ASN A 471 -0.24 -11.61 1.64
C ASN A 471 -0.27 -13.13 1.42
N TYR A 472 -0.67 -13.57 0.24
CA TYR A 472 -0.69 -14.99 -0.12
C TYR A 472 0.64 -15.51 -0.67
N ALA A 473 1.67 -14.67 -0.77
CA ALA A 473 2.92 -15.02 -1.46
C ALA A 473 2.67 -15.61 -2.88
N GLY A 474 1.68 -15.10 -3.59
CA GLY A 474 1.23 -15.59 -4.91
C GLY A 474 0.37 -16.85 -4.87
N ALA A 475 0.20 -17.50 -3.72
CA ALA A 475 -0.65 -18.69 -3.57
C ALA A 475 -2.11 -18.32 -3.33
N PHE A 476 -2.74 -17.65 -4.29
CA PHE A 476 -4.13 -17.20 -4.17
C PHE A 476 -5.09 -18.32 -3.77
N PRO A 477 -6.19 -18.00 -3.05
CA PRO A 477 -7.31 -18.93 -2.86
C PRO A 477 -7.83 -19.45 -4.21
N ALA A 478 -8.35 -20.67 -4.23
CA ALA A 478 -8.75 -21.30 -5.49
C ALA A 478 -9.79 -20.48 -6.28
N TRP A 479 -10.71 -19.81 -5.61
CA TRP A 479 -11.75 -19.00 -6.27
C TRP A 479 -11.17 -17.77 -7.00
N LEU A 480 -10.07 -17.21 -6.50
CA LEU A 480 -9.40 -16.01 -7.05
C LEU A 480 -8.27 -16.34 -8.03
N HIS A 481 -7.72 -17.55 -7.98
CA HIS A 481 -6.55 -17.93 -8.77
C HIS A 481 -6.85 -17.89 -10.27
N PHE A 482 -5.94 -17.31 -11.08
CA PHE A 482 -6.09 -17.21 -12.54
C PHE A 482 -6.18 -18.57 -13.25
N GLU A 483 -5.62 -19.62 -12.66
CA GLU A 483 -5.69 -21.02 -13.12
C GLU A 483 -6.08 -21.88 -11.91
N GLN A 484 -7.35 -22.30 -11.81
CA GLN A 484 -7.82 -23.12 -10.71
C GLN A 484 -7.35 -24.57 -10.84
N ALA A 485 -7.30 -25.09 -12.05
CA ALA A 485 -6.92 -26.47 -12.31
C ALA A 485 -5.94 -26.58 -13.47
N ALA A 486 -4.87 -27.36 -13.29
CA ALA A 486 -3.91 -27.72 -14.32
C ALA A 486 -4.05 -29.21 -14.65
N VAL A 487 -4.44 -29.57 -15.85
CA VAL A 487 -4.59 -30.96 -16.28
C VAL A 487 -3.26 -31.45 -16.88
N VAL A 488 -2.65 -32.44 -16.24
CA VAL A 488 -1.33 -32.97 -16.61
C VAL A 488 -1.44 -34.43 -17.02
N PRO A 489 -1.35 -34.72 -18.32
CA PRO A 489 -1.35 -36.10 -18.81
C PRO A 489 -0.03 -36.81 -18.47
N VAL A 490 -0.09 -38.12 -18.16
CA VAL A 490 1.09 -38.92 -17.85
C VAL A 490 1.94 -39.23 -19.11
N GLY A 491 1.36 -39.06 -20.29
CA GLY A 491 2.03 -39.24 -21.58
C GLY A 491 1.18 -38.79 -22.76
N PRO A 492 1.73 -38.81 -24.01
CA PRO A 492 1.04 -38.31 -25.20
C PRO A 492 -0.29 -39.00 -25.50
N ASP A 493 -0.42 -40.30 -25.20
CA ASP A 493 -1.65 -41.08 -25.44
C ASP A 493 -2.88 -40.55 -24.69
N PHE A 494 -2.65 -39.64 -23.72
CA PHE A 494 -3.72 -39.06 -22.89
C PHE A 494 -3.95 -37.57 -23.16
N TYR A 495 -3.33 -36.99 -24.18
CA TYR A 495 -3.50 -35.57 -24.56
C TYR A 495 -4.96 -35.24 -24.90
N GLU A 496 -5.61 -36.09 -25.70
CA GLU A 496 -7.03 -35.90 -26.03
C GLU A 496 -7.93 -35.94 -24.76
N TYR A 497 -7.66 -36.85 -23.84
CA TYR A 497 -8.42 -36.92 -22.59
C TYR A 497 -8.15 -35.70 -21.71
N ALA A 498 -6.91 -35.24 -21.60
CA ALA A 498 -6.57 -34.03 -20.85
C ALA A 498 -7.31 -32.79 -21.40
N GLU A 499 -7.37 -32.64 -22.74
CA GLU A 499 -8.14 -31.56 -23.38
C GLU A 499 -9.65 -31.71 -23.18
N ALA A 500 -10.19 -32.91 -23.19
CA ALA A 500 -11.60 -33.16 -22.89
C ALA A 500 -11.94 -32.78 -21.44
N VAL A 501 -11.08 -33.12 -20.47
CA VAL A 501 -11.21 -32.70 -19.06
C VAL A 501 -11.15 -31.18 -18.94
N ARG A 502 -10.14 -30.53 -19.54
CA ARG A 502 -10.02 -29.06 -19.55
C ARG A 502 -11.30 -28.41 -20.07
N LYS A 503 -11.80 -28.87 -21.22
CA LYS A 503 -13.02 -28.34 -21.84
C LYS A 503 -14.22 -28.49 -20.92
N ALA A 504 -14.43 -29.67 -20.33
CA ALA A 504 -15.53 -29.92 -19.40
C ALA A 504 -15.46 -29.02 -18.15
N LEU A 505 -14.26 -28.74 -17.62
CA LEU A 505 -14.05 -27.80 -16.51
C LEU A 505 -14.38 -26.36 -16.93
N THR A 506 -13.91 -25.93 -18.09
CA THR A 506 -14.12 -24.57 -18.60
C THR A 506 -15.60 -24.29 -18.90
N GLU A 507 -16.34 -25.28 -19.43
CA GLU A 507 -17.79 -25.18 -19.64
C GLU A 507 -18.59 -25.03 -18.33
N LYS A 508 -17.99 -25.40 -17.19
CA LYS A 508 -18.56 -25.21 -15.84
C LYS A 508 -18.04 -23.99 -15.11
N GLY A 509 -17.31 -23.11 -15.82
CA GLY A 509 -16.78 -21.85 -15.29
C GLY A 509 -15.51 -22.03 -14.46
N ILE A 510 -14.83 -23.18 -14.53
CA ILE A 510 -13.56 -23.44 -13.84
C ILE A 510 -12.42 -23.08 -14.77
N ARG A 511 -11.55 -22.16 -14.36
CA ARG A 511 -10.36 -21.74 -15.12
C ARG A 511 -9.33 -22.87 -15.12
N ALA A 512 -9.20 -23.57 -16.24
CA ALA A 512 -8.35 -24.75 -16.37
C ALA A 512 -7.50 -24.70 -17.65
N ASN A 513 -6.26 -25.20 -17.57
CA ASN A 513 -5.37 -25.42 -18.69
C ASN A 513 -4.96 -26.90 -18.77
N ALA A 514 -4.74 -27.41 -20.02
CA ALA A 514 -4.14 -28.70 -20.26
C ALA A 514 -2.69 -28.55 -20.71
N TYR A 515 -1.79 -29.30 -20.10
CA TYR A 515 -0.34 -29.23 -20.34
C TYR A 515 0.09 -30.34 -21.31
N VAL A 516 -0.31 -30.20 -22.56
CA VAL A 516 -0.15 -31.21 -23.64
C VAL A 516 1.08 -30.98 -24.52
N ASP A 517 2.16 -30.44 -23.95
CA ASP A 517 3.45 -30.25 -24.59
C ASP A 517 4.41 -31.43 -24.34
N GLU A 518 5.57 -31.43 -25.06
CA GLU A 518 6.57 -32.50 -24.99
C GLU A 518 7.40 -32.56 -23.70
N SER A 519 7.22 -31.60 -22.76
CA SER A 519 7.96 -31.56 -21.51
C SER A 519 7.59 -32.75 -20.63
N ASN A 520 8.55 -33.26 -19.86
CA ASN A 520 8.24 -34.38 -18.97
C ASN A 520 7.32 -33.97 -17.80
N MET A 521 6.52 -34.91 -17.33
CA MET A 521 5.51 -34.68 -16.30
C MET A 521 6.07 -34.06 -15.01
N LYS A 522 7.30 -34.45 -14.59
CA LYS A 522 7.93 -33.90 -13.38
C LYS A 522 8.26 -32.42 -13.53
N SER A 523 8.73 -32.01 -14.73
CA SER A 523 9.01 -30.61 -15.04
C SER A 523 7.73 -29.78 -15.04
N LYS A 524 6.65 -30.30 -15.68
CA LYS A 524 5.32 -29.65 -15.68
C LYS A 524 4.82 -29.43 -14.25
N ILE A 525 4.78 -30.50 -13.44
CA ILE A 525 4.32 -30.41 -12.05
C ILE A 525 5.17 -29.43 -11.24
N LYS A 526 6.50 -29.40 -11.46
CA LYS A 526 7.40 -28.47 -10.77
C LYS A 526 7.07 -27.03 -11.12
N SER A 527 6.94 -26.68 -12.39
CA SER A 527 6.60 -25.33 -12.84
C SER A 527 5.22 -24.91 -12.32
N ILE A 528 4.20 -25.76 -12.47
CA ILE A 528 2.84 -25.50 -12.01
C ILE A 528 2.82 -25.26 -10.49
N SER A 529 3.53 -26.09 -9.71
CA SER A 529 3.53 -25.99 -8.25
C SER A 529 4.34 -24.80 -7.72
N SER A 530 5.54 -24.50 -8.30
CA SER A 530 6.48 -23.53 -7.73
C SER A 530 6.38 -22.13 -8.35
N GLU A 531 6.00 -22.04 -9.63
CA GLU A 531 5.94 -20.77 -10.35
C GLU A 531 4.52 -20.24 -10.42
N ARG A 532 3.56 -21.08 -10.87
CA ARG A 532 2.15 -20.71 -10.99
C ARG A 532 1.36 -20.85 -9.69
N LYS A 533 1.76 -21.77 -8.81
CA LYS A 533 1.09 -22.07 -7.52
C LYS A 533 -0.37 -22.47 -7.68
N THR A 534 -0.66 -23.17 -8.76
CA THR A 534 -2.01 -23.62 -9.13
C THR A 534 -2.61 -24.50 -8.03
N PRO A 535 -3.85 -24.23 -7.60
CA PRO A 535 -4.49 -24.96 -6.48
C PRO A 535 -4.65 -26.47 -6.72
N TYR A 536 -5.08 -26.86 -7.92
CA TYR A 536 -5.39 -28.25 -8.25
C TYR A 536 -4.59 -28.71 -9.47
N ILE A 537 -3.77 -29.75 -9.31
CA ILE A 537 -3.09 -30.42 -10.42
C ILE A 537 -3.78 -31.74 -10.67
N LEU A 538 -4.41 -31.88 -11.82
CA LEU A 538 -5.18 -33.06 -12.23
C LEU A 538 -4.29 -33.97 -13.06
N ILE A 539 -3.89 -35.08 -12.49
CA ILE A 539 -3.09 -36.08 -13.18
C ILE A 539 -4.06 -37.03 -13.89
N VAL A 540 -3.84 -37.25 -15.18
CA VAL A 540 -4.70 -38.11 -16.01
C VAL A 540 -3.86 -39.12 -16.79
N GLY A 541 -4.23 -40.39 -16.66
CA GLY A 541 -3.63 -41.54 -17.33
C GLY A 541 -4.71 -42.54 -17.77
N GLN A 542 -4.31 -43.77 -18.02
CA GLN A 542 -5.23 -44.80 -18.51
C GLN A 542 -6.39 -45.08 -17.51
N LYS A 543 -6.07 -45.20 -16.24
CA LYS A 543 -7.08 -45.43 -15.21
C LYS A 543 -8.14 -44.32 -15.16
N GLU A 544 -7.68 -43.08 -15.12
CA GLU A 544 -8.56 -41.90 -15.07
C GLU A 544 -9.42 -41.81 -16.33
N LYS A 545 -8.85 -42.12 -17.52
CA LYS A 545 -9.59 -42.16 -18.78
C LYS A 545 -10.69 -43.21 -18.78
N ASP A 546 -10.40 -44.44 -18.31
CA ASP A 546 -11.36 -45.55 -18.30
C ASP A 546 -12.49 -45.30 -17.31
N GLU A 547 -12.19 -44.64 -16.17
CA GLU A 547 -13.16 -44.37 -15.10
C GLU A 547 -13.88 -43.02 -15.26
N GLY A 548 -13.52 -42.19 -16.24
CA GLY A 548 -14.04 -40.81 -16.36
C GLY A 548 -13.70 -39.93 -15.15
N ALA A 549 -12.49 -40.11 -14.61
CA ALA A 549 -12.03 -39.55 -13.35
C ALA A 549 -10.81 -38.65 -13.54
N VAL A 550 -10.40 -38.00 -12.46
CA VAL A 550 -9.16 -37.21 -12.33
C VAL A 550 -8.51 -37.51 -10.99
N THR A 551 -7.20 -37.66 -10.97
CA THR A 551 -6.45 -37.78 -9.73
C THR A 551 -5.89 -36.40 -9.36
N VAL A 552 -6.41 -35.80 -8.29
CA VAL A 552 -6.13 -34.42 -7.86
C VAL A 552 -4.98 -34.42 -6.89
N ARG A 553 -3.91 -33.72 -7.24
CA ARG A 553 -2.86 -33.31 -6.33
C ARG A 553 -3.13 -31.87 -5.91
N PHE A 554 -3.38 -31.69 -4.63
CA PHE A 554 -3.63 -30.38 -4.04
C PHE A 554 -2.32 -29.61 -3.83
N ARG A 555 -2.39 -28.28 -3.84
CA ARG A 555 -1.27 -27.42 -3.48
C ARG A 555 -0.81 -27.72 -2.05
N ALA A 556 0.51 -27.68 -1.82
CA ALA A 556 1.12 -28.17 -0.57
C ALA A 556 0.65 -27.45 0.70
N ASP A 557 0.26 -26.18 0.60
CA ASP A 557 -0.24 -25.37 1.73
C ASP A 557 -1.61 -25.83 2.25
N SER A 558 -2.35 -26.65 1.49
CA SER A 558 -3.65 -27.19 1.92
C SER A 558 -3.55 -28.26 3.00
N GLY A 559 -2.43 -28.95 3.08
CA GLY A 559 -2.28 -30.15 3.91
C GLY A 559 -3.12 -31.35 3.44
N LEU A 560 -3.78 -31.26 2.26
CA LEU A 560 -4.62 -32.32 1.72
C LEU A 560 -3.79 -33.36 0.97
N GLU A 561 -4.11 -34.62 1.15
CA GLU A 561 -3.53 -35.72 0.40
C GLU A 561 -4.12 -35.81 -1.01
N GLN A 562 -3.36 -36.44 -1.92
CA GLN A 562 -3.83 -36.73 -3.27
C GLN A 562 -5.09 -37.60 -3.25
N LYS A 563 -6.09 -37.25 -4.07
CA LYS A 563 -7.38 -37.94 -4.10
C LYS A 563 -7.91 -38.06 -5.53
N THR A 564 -8.50 -39.20 -5.84
CA THR A 564 -9.22 -39.42 -7.11
C THR A 564 -10.68 -39.00 -6.97
N PHE A 565 -11.20 -38.28 -7.93
CA PHE A 565 -12.58 -37.84 -8.04
C PHE A 565 -13.14 -38.27 -9.40
N SER A 566 -14.45 -38.57 -9.44
CA SER A 566 -15.14 -38.46 -10.74
C SER A 566 -15.06 -37.00 -11.21
N LEU A 567 -15.04 -36.75 -12.53
CA LEU A 567 -14.98 -35.38 -13.06
C LEU A 567 -16.17 -34.54 -12.53
N LYS A 568 -17.35 -35.16 -12.39
CA LYS A 568 -18.55 -34.50 -11.85
C LYS A 568 -18.36 -34.06 -10.38
N ASP A 569 -17.80 -34.92 -9.53
CA ASP A 569 -17.59 -34.59 -8.11
C ASP A 569 -16.50 -33.54 -7.93
N PHE A 570 -15.46 -33.59 -8.76
CA PHE A 570 -14.42 -32.53 -8.75
C PHE A 570 -15.01 -31.17 -9.14
N VAL A 571 -15.84 -31.11 -10.18
CA VAL A 571 -16.53 -29.87 -10.57
C VAL A 571 -17.37 -29.33 -9.40
N ALA A 572 -18.16 -30.19 -8.74
CA ALA A 572 -18.97 -29.77 -7.60
C ALA A 572 -18.11 -29.27 -6.44
N TYR A 573 -16.99 -29.93 -6.15
CA TYR A 573 -16.04 -29.53 -5.12
C TYR A 573 -15.47 -28.12 -5.38
N VAL A 574 -14.98 -27.84 -6.61
CA VAL A 574 -14.40 -26.53 -6.95
C VAL A 574 -15.48 -25.45 -6.93
N GLN A 575 -16.68 -25.74 -7.44
CA GLN A 575 -17.79 -24.79 -7.45
C GLN A 575 -18.25 -24.41 -6.03
N GLU A 576 -18.29 -25.36 -5.09
CA GLU A 576 -18.60 -25.08 -3.69
C GLU A 576 -17.56 -24.15 -3.07
N LYS A 577 -16.26 -24.43 -3.26
CA LYS A 577 -15.16 -23.57 -2.78
C LYS A 577 -15.21 -22.19 -3.38
N THR A 578 -15.55 -22.08 -4.66
CA THR A 578 -15.71 -20.79 -5.34
C THR A 578 -16.91 -20.00 -4.81
N LYS A 579 -18.04 -20.67 -4.59
CA LYS A 579 -19.28 -20.03 -4.10
C LYS A 579 -19.14 -19.49 -2.68
N THR A 580 -18.44 -20.19 -1.82
CA THR A 580 -18.22 -19.82 -0.41
C THR A 580 -17.04 -18.86 -0.23
N HIS A 581 -16.34 -18.48 -1.30
CA HIS A 581 -15.10 -17.66 -1.26
C HIS A 581 -14.10 -18.22 -0.22
N TYR A 582 -13.97 -19.55 -0.19
CA TYR A 582 -13.09 -20.21 0.76
C TYR A 582 -11.63 -19.79 0.57
N ASN A 583 -10.99 -19.29 1.63
CA ASN A 583 -9.62 -18.77 1.60
C ASN A 583 -8.51 -19.83 1.51
N GLY A 584 -8.87 -21.07 1.32
CA GLY A 584 -7.96 -22.19 1.05
C GLY A 584 -8.16 -22.76 -0.36
N ILE A 585 -7.97 -24.06 -0.48
CA ILE A 585 -8.18 -24.81 -1.72
C ILE A 585 -9.02 -26.08 -1.48
#